data_261a3a9b9d484b7ede0a62417aba0762
#
_entry.id   261a3a9b9d484b7ede0a62417aba0762
#
_cell.length_a   1.000
_cell.length_b   1.000
_cell.length_c   1.000
_cell.angle_alpha   90.00
_cell.angle_beta   90.00
_cell.angle_gamma   90.00
#
_symmetry.space_group_name_H-M   'P 1'
#
loop_
_entity.id
_entity.type
_entity.pdbx_description
1 polymer ?
#
loop_
_entity_poly.entity_id
_entity_poly.type
_entity_poly.pdbx_seq_one_letter_code
_entity_poly.pdbx_strand_id
1 'polypeptide(L)'
;MLAAILVAFILPAPVYAAAPSTGEPASLRNEGGDGAASDQQTVSRELALFRGSAVSLSQAMAIAEALHAGATTADVSFDGAPDSPVFRVKTLHNDRIWHHAIDATTGKIVGGEAALPLKEFDAADRSNLVALKTIRQRLADAVRVAEHAASGKAISGGLIRERGRLNFAIVVMSGNDLKAVILEPPGAARRR
;
A
#
# COMPACT_ATOMS: atom_id res chain seq x y z
N MET A 1 -4.25 -2.29 -18.00
CA MET A 1 -3.44 -1.10 -17.67
C MET A 1 -3.36 -1.05 -16.16
N LEU A 2 -2.17 -1.30 -15.58
CA LEU A 2 -1.96 -1.29 -14.12
C LEU A 2 -1.79 0.15 -13.68
N ALA A 3 -2.77 0.70 -12.96
CA ALA A 3 -2.55 1.88 -12.14
C ALA A 3 -2.05 1.40 -10.76
N ALA A 4 -0.74 1.24 -10.63
CA ALA A 4 -0.13 1.14 -9.32
C ALA A 4 -0.11 2.56 -8.74
N ILE A 5 -0.78 2.79 -7.62
CA ILE A 5 -0.61 4.00 -6.84
C ILE A 5 0.82 3.97 -6.29
N LEU A 6 1.74 4.59 -7.02
CA LEU A 6 3.08 4.87 -6.56
C LEU A 6 2.96 6.04 -5.59
N VAL A 7 2.89 5.78 -4.29
CA VAL A 7 3.07 6.83 -3.28
C VAL A 7 4.52 7.29 -3.38
N ALA A 8 4.75 8.33 -4.18
CA ALA A 8 6.04 8.98 -4.28
C ALA A 8 6.30 9.72 -2.95
N PHE A 9 7.22 9.20 -2.15
CA PHE A 9 7.82 9.92 -1.04
C PHE A 9 8.58 11.12 -1.60
N ILE A 10 8.03 12.33 -1.48
CA ILE A 10 8.74 13.57 -1.74
C ILE A 10 9.66 13.81 -0.53
N LEU A 11 10.92 13.40 -0.65
CA LEU A 11 12.00 13.87 0.22
C LEU A 11 12.34 15.31 -0.20
N PRO A 12 12.50 16.26 0.74
CA PRO A 12 12.99 17.60 0.40
C PRO A 12 14.43 17.51 -0.08
N ALA A 13 14.68 17.92 -1.32
CA ALA A 13 16.01 18.05 -1.87
C ALA A 13 16.73 19.25 -1.23
N PRO A 14 18.05 19.17 -1.02
CA PRO A 14 18.83 20.31 -0.55
C PRO A 14 18.89 21.39 -1.64
N VAL A 15 18.57 22.61 -1.25
CA VAL A 15 18.69 23.80 -2.10
C VAL A 15 20.16 24.09 -2.36
N TYR A 16 20.64 23.84 -3.57
CA TYR A 16 21.89 24.39 -4.06
C TYR A 16 21.61 25.77 -4.66
N ALA A 17 22.19 26.79 -4.05
CA ALA A 17 22.21 28.15 -4.61
C ALA A 17 23.11 28.19 -5.85
N ALA A 18 22.55 28.51 -6.99
CA ALA A 18 23.28 28.86 -8.22
C ALA A 18 23.02 30.32 -8.57
N ALA A 19 24.10 31.02 -8.90
CA ALA A 19 24.19 32.44 -9.22
C ALA A 19 23.45 32.81 -10.52
N PRO A 20 23.14 34.11 -10.75
CA PRO A 20 22.26 34.53 -11.83
C PRO A 20 23.04 34.64 -13.15
N SER A 21 22.47 34.09 -14.22
CA SER A 21 22.85 34.45 -15.59
C SER A 21 21.66 35.11 -16.30
N THR A 22 21.91 36.30 -16.76
CA THR A 22 21.04 37.18 -17.53
C THR A 22 20.74 36.58 -18.91
N GLY A 23 19.45 36.44 -19.26
CA GLY A 23 19.05 36.04 -20.62
C GLY A 23 17.52 36.14 -20.77
N GLU A 24 17.09 36.80 -21.81
CA GLU A 24 15.79 37.32 -22.22
C GLU A 24 14.57 36.36 -22.16
N PRO A 25 13.33 36.90 -22.17
CA PRO A 25 12.14 36.16 -21.85
C PRO A 25 11.57 35.38 -23.04
N ALA A 26 11.70 34.06 -23.01
CA ALA A 26 10.88 33.19 -23.84
C ALA A 26 9.58 32.88 -23.08
N SER A 27 8.46 33.16 -23.73
CA SER A 27 7.10 32.89 -23.23
C SER A 27 6.93 31.42 -22.82
N LEU A 28 7.02 31.14 -21.53
CA LEU A 28 6.66 29.83 -20.99
C LEU A 28 5.13 29.72 -20.98
N ARG A 29 4.60 28.98 -21.95
CA ARG A 29 3.26 28.43 -21.87
C ARG A 29 3.20 27.57 -20.62
N ASN A 30 2.27 27.92 -19.77
CA ASN A 30 1.96 27.23 -18.51
C ASN A 30 1.18 25.92 -18.84
N GLU A 31 1.89 24.83 -19.19
CA GLU A 31 1.31 23.51 -19.46
C GLU A 31 1.34 22.57 -18.22
N GLY A 32 1.50 23.11 -17.02
CA GLY A 32 1.60 22.33 -15.78
C GLY A 32 0.35 22.26 -14.90
N GLY A 33 -0.79 22.89 -15.28
CA GLY A 33 -1.93 23.05 -14.40
C GLY A 33 -2.95 21.90 -14.37
N ASP A 34 -3.16 21.22 -15.48
CA ASP A 34 -4.28 20.29 -15.61
C ASP A 34 -4.01 18.89 -15.02
N GLY A 35 -2.77 18.44 -14.99
CA GLY A 35 -2.40 17.14 -14.42
C GLY A 35 -2.59 17.06 -12.90
N ALA A 36 -2.14 18.07 -12.18
CA ALA A 36 -2.21 18.09 -10.72
C ALA A 36 -3.66 18.20 -10.19
N ALA A 37 -4.52 18.92 -10.89
CA ALA A 37 -5.93 19.05 -10.53
C ALA A 37 -6.70 17.75 -10.76
N SER A 38 -6.41 17.03 -11.85
CA SER A 38 -7.02 15.73 -12.15
C SER A 38 -6.60 14.66 -11.15
N ASP A 39 -5.34 14.66 -10.73
CA ASP A 39 -4.82 13.71 -9.72
C ASP A 39 -5.46 13.96 -8.34
N GLN A 40 -5.61 15.21 -7.92
CA GLN A 40 -6.28 15.54 -6.66
C GLN A 40 -7.76 15.16 -6.67
N GLN A 41 -8.45 15.31 -7.78
CA GLN A 41 -9.85 14.86 -7.92
C GLN A 41 -9.95 13.34 -7.82
N THR A 42 -9.06 12.62 -8.46
CA THR A 42 -9.00 11.15 -8.40
C THR A 42 -8.77 10.65 -6.98
N VAL A 43 -7.78 11.20 -6.28
CA VAL A 43 -7.51 10.86 -4.87
C VAL A 43 -8.70 11.18 -3.97
N SER A 44 -9.31 12.35 -4.13
CA SER A 44 -10.48 12.75 -3.34
C SER A 44 -11.66 11.81 -3.54
N ARG A 45 -11.90 11.37 -4.77
CA ARG A 45 -12.93 10.39 -5.11
C ARG A 45 -12.64 9.03 -4.48
N GLU A 46 -11.42 8.54 -4.58
CA GLU A 46 -11.01 7.27 -3.95
C GLU A 46 -11.21 7.29 -2.43
N LEU A 47 -10.81 8.38 -1.77
CA LEU A 47 -11.02 8.54 -0.33
C LEU A 47 -12.50 8.59 0.05
N ALA A 48 -13.34 9.20 -0.79
CA ALA A 48 -14.78 9.20 -0.58
C ALA A 48 -15.38 7.79 -0.71
N LEU A 49 -14.96 7.01 -1.70
CA LEU A 49 -15.37 5.63 -1.87
C LEU A 49 -14.90 4.75 -0.70
N PHE A 50 -13.66 4.95 -0.24
CA PHE A 50 -13.14 4.25 0.92
C PHE A 50 -13.94 4.52 2.20
N ARG A 51 -14.37 5.77 2.43
CA ARG A 51 -15.24 6.10 3.57
C ARG A 51 -16.58 5.37 3.54
N GLY A 52 -17.10 5.13 2.33
CA GLY A 52 -18.35 4.38 2.11
C GLY A 52 -18.20 2.86 2.18
N SER A 53 -16.98 2.33 2.31
CA SER A 53 -16.75 0.89 2.39
C SER A 53 -17.39 0.29 3.65
N ALA A 54 -18.13 -0.79 3.48
CA ALA A 54 -18.69 -1.56 4.59
C ALA A 54 -17.68 -2.60 5.14
N VAL A 55 -16.72 -3.01 4.31
CA VAL A 55 -15.64 -3.94 4.66
C VAL A 55 -14.42 -3.13 5.07
N SER A 56 -13.79 -3.49 6.17
CA SER A 56 -12.50 -2.93 6.59
C SER A 56 -11.32 -3.64 5.95
N LEU A 57 -10.15 -3.00 5.94
CA LEU A 57 -8.90 -3.60 5.47
C LEU A 57 -8.62 -4.92 6.19
N SER A 58 -8.79 -4.97 7.52
CA SER A 58 -8.60 -6.18 8.32
C SER A 58 -9.58 -7.30 7.97
N GLN A 59 -10.83 -6.97 7.66
CA GLN A 59 -11.81 -7.96 7.20
C GLN A 59 -11.44 -8.51 5.81
N ALA A 60 -11.01 -7.64 4.89
CA ALA A 60 -10.57 -8.07 3.56
C ALA A 60 -9.37 -9.03 3.65
N MET A 61 -8.38 -8.74 4.51
CA MET A 61 -7.27 -9.66 4.77
C MET A 61 -7.74 -10.99 5.32
N ALA A 62 -8.64 -10.99 6.30
CA ALA A 62 -9.17 -12.23 6.90
C ALA A 62 -9.93 -13.09 5.87
N ILE A 63 -10.72 -12.47 4.98
CA ILE A 63 -11.41 -13.15 3.88
C ILE A 63 -10.38 -13.81 2.95
N ALA A 64 -9.36 -13.09 2.51
CA ALA A 64 -8.34 -13.62 1.62
C ALA A 64 -7.50 -14.75 2.26
N GLU A 65 -7.13 -14.61 3.53
CA GLU A 65 -6.39 -15.65 4.27
C GLU A 65 -7.21 -16.93 4.48
N ALA A 66 -8.53 -16.81 4.58
CA ALA A 66 -9.42 -17.97 4.76
C ALA A 66 -9.52 -18.86 3.51
N LEU A 67 -9.14 -18.36 2.33
CA LEU A 67 -9.17 -19.14 1.08
C LEU A 67 -8.11 -20.25 1.05
N HIS A 68 -6.99 -20.04 1.72
CA HIS A 68 -5.89 -20.99 1.79
C HIS A 68 -5.41 -21.15 3.23
N ALA A 69 -5.63 -22.32 3.81
CA ALA A 69 -5.23 -22.60 5.20
C ALA A 69 -3.73 -22.33 5.42
N GLY A 70 -3.40 -21.45 6.35
CA GLY A 70 -2.04 -21.04 6.64
C GLY A 70 -1.51 -19.91 5.75
N ALA A 71 -2.31 -19.31 4.89
CA ALA A 71 -1.95 -18.12 4.15
C ALA A 71 -1.65 -16.94 5.09
N THR A 72 -0.76 -16.06 4.67
CA THR A 72 -0.38 -14.84 5.38
C THR A 72 -0.41 -13.67 4.43
N THR A 73 -1.10 -12.60 4.80
CA THR A 73 -1.16 -11.40 3.96
C THR A 73 0.20 -10.70 3.93
N ALA A 74 0.69 -10.46 2.71
CA ALA A 74 1.93 -9.73 2.43
C ALA A 74 1.68 -8.26 2.09
N ASP A 75 0.54 -8.00 1.44
CA ASP A 75 0.18 -6.67 0.94
C ASP A 75 -1.34 -6.56 0.81
N VAL A 76 -1.87 -5.38 1.09
CA VAL A 76 -3.28 -5.06 0.91
C VAL A 76 -3.45 -3.58 0.61
N SER A 77 -4.32 -3.25 -0.33
CA SER A 77 -4.65 -1.87 -0.68
C SER A 77 -6.10 -1.75 -1.12
N PHE A 78 -6.71 -0.62 -0.80
CA PHE A 78 -7.98 -0.22 -1.38
C PHE A 78 -7.76 0.27 -2.81
N ASP A 79 -8.64 -0.10 -3.71
CA ASP A 79 -8.70 0.35 -5.10
C ASP A 79 -10.11 0.86 -5.39
N GLY A 80 -10.23 2.19 -5.45
CA GLY A 80 -11.48 2.89 -5.75
C GLY A 80 -11.70 3.15 -7.25
N ALA A 81 -10.76 2.69 -8.10
CA ALA A 81 -10.98 2.70 -9.53
C ALA A 81 -12.04 1.63 -9.85
N PRO A 82 -12.64 1.70 -10.83
CA PRO A 82 -13.76 1.62 -11.67
C PRO A 82 -15.11 1.30 -10.97
N ASP A 83 -15.95 0.45 -11.57
CA ASP A 83 -17.38 0.31 -11.30
C ASP A 83 -17.74 -0.24 -9.90
N SER A 84 -16.80 -0.89 -9.21
CA SER A 84 -16.95 -1.36 -7.84
C SER A 84 -15.65 -1.24 -7.08
N PRO A 85 -15.61 -0.52 -5.94
CA PRO A 85 -14.42 -0.43 -5.12
C PRO A 85 -14.06 -1.80 -4.51
N VAL A 86 -12.78 -2.14 -4.54
CA VAL A 86 -12.29 -3.42 -4.04
C VAL A 86 -11.07 -3.24 -3.13
N PHE A 87 -10.85 -4.19 -2.24
CA PHE A 87 -9.54 -4.41 -1.62
C PHE A 87 -8.75 -5.41 -2.45
N ARG A 88 -7.56 -5.02 -2.89
CA ARG A 88 -6.59 -5.95 -3.50
C ARG A 88 -5.72 -6.52 -2.41
N VAL A 89 -5.78 -7.82 -2.23
CA VAL A 89 -5.03 -8.53 -1.18
C VAL A 89 -4.06 -9.50 -1.83
N LYS A 90 -2.80 -9.46 -1.40
CA LYS A 90 -1.79 -10.45 -1.76
C LYS A 90 -1.47 -11.32 -0.57
N THR A 91 -1.72 -12.62 -0.68
CA THR A 91 -1.39 -13.59 0.36
C THR A 91 -0.26 -14.50 -0.06
N LEU A 92 0.64 -14.82 0.86
CA LEU A 92 1.69 -15.80 0.68
C LEU A 92 1.21 -17.16 1.21
N HIS A 93 1.17 -18.17 0.32
CA HIS A 93 0.87 -19.55 0.67
C HIS A 93 1.65 -20.51 -0.24
N ASN A 94 2.30 -21.50 0.33
CA ASN A 94 3.05 -22.55 -0.40
C ASN A 94 4.00 -22.01 -1.48
N ASP A 95 4.84 -21.04 -1.14
CA ASP A 95 5.81 -20.40 -2.05
C ASP A 95 5.20 -19.74 -3.28
N ARG A 96 3.92 -19.33 -3.15
CA ARG A 96 3.19 -18.57 -4.16
C ARG A 96 2.56 -17.33 -3.53
N ILE A 97 2.49 -16.28 -4.33
CA ILE A 97 1.68 -15.10 -4.01
C ILE A 97 0.36 -15.22 -4.74
N TRP A 98 -0.70 -15.24 -3.97
CA TRP A 98 -2.07 -15.27 -4.44
C TRP A 98 -2.64 -13.86 -4.44
N HIS A 99 -3.28 -13.47 -5.52
CA HIS A 99 -3.91 -12.18 -5.71
C HIS A 99 -5.43 -12.34 -5.60
N HIS A 100 -6.02 -11.59 -4.70
CA HIS A 100 -7.46 -11.58 -4.46
C HIS A 100 -8.00 -10.16 -4.60
N ALA A 101 -9.18 -10.02 -5.17
CA ALA A 101 -9.97 -8.79 -5.13
C ALA A 101 -11.21 -9.05 -4.28
N ILE A 102 -11.39 -8.26 -3.23
CA ILE A 102 -12.53 -8.37 -2.30
C ILE A 102 -13.39 -7.12 -2.47
N ASP A 103 -14.64 -7.29 -2.84
CA ASP A 103 -15.59 -6.17 -2.95
C ASP A 103 -15.72 -5.41 -1.62
N ALA A 104 -15.48 -4.11 -1.66
CA ALA A 104 -15.38 -3.29 -0.46
C ALA A 104 -16.74 -3.03 0.23
N THR A 105 -17.84 -3.36 -0.44
CA THR A 105 -19.20 -3.21 0.10
C THR A 105 -19.74 -4.52 0.65
N THR A 106 -19.54 -5.62 -0.09
CA THR A 106 -20.17 -6.90 0.22
C THR A 106 -19.23 -7.93 0.86
N GLY A 107 -17.91 -7.74 0.77
CA GLY A 107 -16.90 -8.70 1.18
C GLY A 107 -16.80 -9.93 0.26
N LYS A 108 -17.46 -9.93 -0.87
CA LYS A 108 -17.40 -11.04 -1.83
C LYS A 108 -16.10 -10.98 -2.63
N ILE A 109 -15.59 -12.14 -3.00
CA ILE A 109 -14.45 -12.25 -3.92
C ILE A 109 -14.92 -11.88 -5.33
N VAL A 110 -14.15 -11.00 -5.98
CA VAL A 110 -14.43 -10.52 -7.34
C VAL A 110 -13.36 -11.07 -8.28
N GLY A 111 -13.80 -11.66 -9.37
CA GLY A 111 -12.90 -12.24 -10.38
C GLY A 111 -12.32 -13.59 -9.98
N GLY A 112 -11.32 -14.04 -10.76
CA GLY A 112 -10.61 -15.29 -10.52
C GLY A 112 -9.37 -15.09 -9.65
N GLU A 113 -8.95 -16.15 -8.98
CA GLU A 113 -7.67 -16.18 -8.27
C GLU A 113 -6.50 -16.29 -9.26
N ALA A 114 -5.45 -15.54 -9.01
CA ALA A 114 -4.19 -15.65 -9.74
C ALA A 114 -3.06 -15.93 -8.74
N ALA A 115 -2.21 -16.89 -9.06
CA ALA A 115 -1.08 -17.26 -8.21
C ALA A 115 0.23 -17.22 -8.99
N LEU A 116 1.20 -16.46 -8.47
CA LEU A 116 2.55 -16.36 -9.03
C LEU A 116 3.57 -17.04 -8.09
N PRO A 117 4.41 -17.94 -8.60
CA PRO A 117 5.50 -18.52 -7.82
C PRO A 117 6.49 -17.45 -7.35
N LEU A 118 7.04 -17.59 -6.14
CA LEU A 118 8.02 -16.63 -5.59
C LEU A 118 9.25 -16.44 -6.51
N LYS A 119 9.62 -17.44 -7.30
CA LYS A 119 10.74 -17.36 -8.24
C LYS A 119 10.55 -16.31 -9.35
N GLU A 120 9.32 -15.90 -9.63
CA GLU A 120 8.98 -14.92 -10.67
C GLU A 120 9.13 -13.47 -10.18
N PHE A 121 9.30 -13.27 -8.87
CA PHE A 121 9.55 -11.97 -8.28
C PHE A 121 11.04 -11.62 -8.36
N ASP A 122 11.36 -10.33 -8.40
CA ASP A 122 12.73 -9.87 -8.30
C ASP A 122 13.39 -10.30 -6.97
N ALA A 123 14.71 -10.11 -6.85
CA ALA A 123 15.46 -10.58 -5.70
C ALA A 123 15.08 -9.86 -4.40
N ALA A 124 14.73 -8.57 -4.48
CA ALA A 124 14.38 -7.76 -3.32
C ALA A 124 12.99 -8.16 -2.78
N ASP A 125 11.99 -8.23 -3.64
CA ASP A 125 10.64 -8.64 -3.29
C ASP A 125 10.62 -10.07 -2.76
N ARG A 126 11.30 -10.99 -3.45
CA ARG A 126 11.42 -12.38 -2.97
C ARG A 126 12.06 -12.46 -1.59
N SER A 127 13.11 -11.68 -1.33
CA SER A 127 13.75 -11.61 -0.01
C SER A 127 12.79 -11.12 1.08
N ASN A 128 11.95 -10.13 0.78
CA ASN A 128 10.94 -9.62 1.71
C ASN A 128 9.87 -10.67 1.99
N LEU A 129 9.37 -11.34 0.96
CA LEU A 129 8.35 -12.39 1.07
C LEU A 129 8.84 -13.63 1.82
N VAL A 130 10.11 -14.01 1.61
CA VAL A 130 10.74 -15.09 2.38
C VAL A 130 10.90 -14.69 3.85
N ALA A 131 11.31 -13.44 4.13
CA ALA A 131 11.44 -12.95 5.49
C ALA A 131 10.08 -12.87 6.21
N LEU A 132 8.97 -12.60 5.50
CA LEU A 132 7.63 -12.63 6.07
C LEU A 132 7.30 -13.95 6.76
N LYS A 133 7.77 -15.09 6.23
CA LYS A 133 7.57 -16.41 6.85
C LYS A 133 8.17 -16.55 8.25
N THR A 134 9.16 -15.73 8.58
CA THR A 134 9.85 -15.77 9.88
C THR A 134 9.27 -14.78 10.88
N ILE A 135 8.41 -13.87 10.43
CA ILE A 135 7.77 -12.86 11.28
C ILE A 135 6.55 -13.49 11.96
N ARG A 136 6.51 -13.39 13.30
CA ARG A 136 5.37 -13.89 14.09
C ARG A 136 4.17 -12.95 14.09
N GLN A 137 4.44 -11.66 13.99
CA GLN A 137 3.40 -10.64 13.93
C GLN A 137 2.76 -10.62 12.55
N ARG A 138 1.44 -10.68 12.49
CA ARG A 138 0.71 -10.57 11.22
C ARG A 138 0.53 -9.11 10.83
N LEU A 139 0.39 -8.84 9.53
CA LEU A 139 0.07 -7.51 9.02
C LEU A 139 -1.23 -6.96 9.65
N ALA A 140 -2.22 -7.81 9.90
CA ALA A 140 -3.47 -7.42 10.56
C ALA A 140 -3.26 -6.86 11.98
N ASP A 141 -2.26 -7.36 12.73
CA ASP A 141 -1.92 -6.82 14.05
C ASP A 141 -1.26 -5.45 13.92
N ALA A 142 -0.36 -5.29 12.93
CA ALA A 142 0.27 -4.01 12.63
C ALA A 142 -0.76 -2.96 12.20
N VAL A 143 -1.74 -3.35 11.38
CA VAL A 143 -2.84 -2.48 10.97
C VAL A 143 -3.62 -1.97 12.19
N ARG A 144 -4.01 -2.84 13.12
CA ARG A 144 -4.73 -2.40 14.34
C ARG A 144 -3.93 -1.40 15.18
N VAL A 145 -2.62 -1.62 15.32
CA VAL A 145 -1.74 -0.68 16.02
C VAL A 145 -1.68 0.66 15.31
N ALA A 146 -1.53 0.66 13.97
CA ALA A 146 -1.48 1.86 13.16
C ALA A 146 -2.79 2.65 13.21
N GLU A 147 -3.94 1.98 13.09
CA GLU A 147 -5.26 2.59 13.17
C GLU A 147 -5.48 3.28 14.53
N HIS A 148 -5.07 2.62 15.61
CA HIS A 148 -5.16 3.21 16.95
C HIS A 148 -4.23 4.42 17.09
N ALA A 149 -2.96 4.30 16.67
CA ALA A 149 -1.97 5.37 16.80
C ALA A 149 -2.32 6.61 15.96
N ALA A 150 -2.87 6.40 14.77
CA ALA A 150 -3.25 7.49 13.86
C ALA A 150 -4.69 7.99 14.05
N SER A 151 -5.49 7.32 14.90
CA SER A 151 -6.92 7.60 15.12
C SER A 151 -7.71 7.61 13.81
N GLY A 152 -7.60 6.52 13.02
CA GLY A 152 -8.22 6.44 11.70
C GLY A 152 -8.43 5.02 11.21
N LYS A 153 -8.76 4.87 9.92
CA LYS A 153 -8.95 3.60 9.23
C LYS A 153 -7.81 3.36 8.23
N ALA A 154 -7.21 2.18 8.26
CA ALA A 154 -6.15 1.82 7.31
C ALA A 154 -6.73 1.61 5.90
N ILE A 155 -6.12 2.27 4.92
CA ILE A 155 -6.47 2.17 3.50
C ILE A 155 -5.52 1.23 2.74
N SER A 156 -4.30 1.07 3.23
CA SER A 156 -3.32 0.12 2.69
C SER A 156 -2.34 -0.35 3.76
N GLY A 157 -1.71 -1.49 3.51
CA GLY A 157 -0.65 -2.03 4.34
C GLY A 157 0.18 -3.05 3.60
N GLY A 158 1.48 -3.08 3.83
CA GLY A 158 2.39 -4.01 3.17
C GLY A 158 3.76 -4.04 3.81
N LEU A 159 4.67 -4.77 3.17
CA LEU A 159 6.04 -4.93 3.61
C LEU A 159 6.95 -3.92 2.93
N ILE A 160 7.80 -3.28 3.69
CA ILE A 160 8.90 -2.46 3.18
C ILE A 160 10.22 -2.88 3.83
N ARG A 161 11.32 -2.64 3.12
CA ARG A 161 12.67 -2.74 3.72
C ARG A 161 13.26 -1.36 3.89
N GLU A 162 13.48 -1.00 5.14
CA GLU A 162 14.13 0.26 5.49
C GLU A 162 15.38 -0.03 6.33
N ARG A 163 16.52 0.55 5.92
CA ARG A 163 17.82 0.36 6.59
C ARG A 163 18.19 -1.11 6.82
N GLY A 164 17.87 -1.97 5.85
CA GLY A 164 18.11 -3.41 5.91
C GLY A 164 17.13 -4.21 6.77
N ARG A 165 16.17 -3.58 7.43
CA ARG A 165 15.14 -4.21 8.26
C ARG A 165 13.82 -4.28 7.52
N LEU A 166 13.12 -5.40 7.70
CA LEU A 166 11.77 -5.55 7.19
C LEU A 166 10.80 -4.92 8.18
N ASN A 167 9.97 -4.00 7.67
CA ASN A 167 8.95 -3.29 8.43
C ASN A 167 7.58 -3.45 7.77
N PHE A 168 6.52 -3.21 8.53
CA PHE A 168 5.20 -2.98 7.98
C PHE A 168 5.01 -1.48 7.74
N ALA A 169 4.60 -1.10 6.53
CA ALA A 169 4.16 0.25 6.21
C ALA A 169 2.65 0.24 6.04
N ILE A 170 1.95 1.05 6.83
CA ILE A 170 0.50 1.16 6.82
C ILE A 170 0.13 2.61 6.53
N VAL A 171 -0.78 2.83 5.60
CA VAL A 171 -1.38 4.14 5.37
C VAL A 171 -2.75 4.18 6.03
N VAL A 172 -2.94 5.15 6.91
CA VAL A 172 -4.17 5.33 7.68
C VAL A 172 -4.82 6.65 7.26
N MET A 173 -6.09 6.59 6.91
CA MET A 173 -6.92 7.76 6.71
C MET A 173 -7.48 8.23 8.06
N SER A 174 -7.10 9.44 8.48
CA SER A 174 -7.54 10.12 9.71
C SER A 174 -8.23 11.43 9.34
N GLY A 175 -9.54 11.45 9.38
CA GLY A 175 -10.32 12.56 8.81
C GLY A 175 -10.12 12.67 7.30
N ASN A 176 -9.53 13.77 6.85
CA ASN A 176 -9.19 14.00 5.42
C ASN A 176 -7.72 13.75 5.12
N ASP A 177 -6.90 13.41 6.13
CA ASP A 177 -5.48 13.26 5.99
C ASP A 177 -5.09 11.79 5.84
N LEU A 178 -4.03 11.53 5.07
CA LEU A 178 -3.36 10.24 5.00
C LEU A 178 -2.09 10.28 5.84
N LYS A 179 -1.97 9.35 6.78
CA LYS A 179 -0.81 9.21 7.66
C LYS A 179 -0.12 7.88 7.39
N ALA A 180 1.18 7.93 7.07
CA ALA A 180 2.00 6.73 6.99
C ALA A 180 2.51 6.34 8.37
N VAL A 181 2.31 5.09 8.75
CA VAL A 181 2.80 4.49 10.00
C VAL A 181 3.71 3.33 9.65
N ILE A 182 4.96 3.39 10.09
CA ILE A 182 5.95 2.32 9.90
C ILE A 182 6.15 1.61 11.23
N LEU A 183 5.97 0.29 11.23
CA LEU A 183 6.08 -0.55 12.42
C LEU A 183 7.13 -1.64 12.20
N GLU A 184 8.11 -1.69 13.10
CA GLU A 184 9.08 -2.80 13.14
C GLU A 184 8.41 -4.01 13.81
N PRO A 185 8.37 -5.19 13.16
CA PRO A 185 7.84 -6.40 13.77
C PRO A 185 8.66 -6.76 15.01
N PRO A 186 8.02 -7.06 16.17
CA PRO A 186 8.74 -7.50 17.34
C PRO A 186 9.42 -8.84 17.05
N GLY A 187 10.71 -8.92 17.32
CA GLY A 187 11.45 -10.18 17.28
C GLY A 187 12.24 -10.49 16.03
N ALA A 188 12.56 -9.51 15.19
CA ALA A 188 13.75 -9.61 14.33
C ALA A 188 14.99 -9.55 15.24
N ALA A 189 15.18 -10.61 16.07
CA ALA A 189 16.29 -10.67 17.00
C ALA A 189 17.60 -10.49 16.24
N ARG A 190 18.41 -9.51 16.66
CA ARG A 190 19.81 -9.40 16.25
C ARG A 190 20.45 -10.77 16.50
N ARG A 191 20.76 -11.50 15.44
CA ARG A 191 21.84 -12.50 15.54
C ARG A 191 23.12 -11.70 15.80
N ARG A 192 23.60 -11.80 17.01
CA ARG A 192 24.96 -11.37 17.36
C ARG A 192 25.96 -12.29 16.68
#